data_0688d85b8fbed7b295eaee039798db7c
#
_entry.id   0688d85b8fbed7b295eaee039798db7c
#
_cell.length_a   1.000
_cell.length_b   1.000
_cell.length_c   1.000
_cell.angle_alpha   90.00
_cell.angle_beta   90.00
_cell.angle_gamma   90.00
#
_symmetry.space_group_name_H-M   'P 1'
#
loop_
_entity.id
_entity.type
_entity.pdbx_description
1 polymer ?
#
loop_
_entity_poly.entity_id
_entity_poly.type
_entity_poly.pdbx_seq_one_letter_code
_entity_poly.pdbx_strand_id
1 'polypeptide(L)'
;TVTTSAMRSEVRAAAAGAPYLCGYMDAIELTDTYPYQEINDYLRANPESREDVANTLSYFDCISFADKIKCPIIINIGLQDNVCPPETGYSLFSSIGSKQKKLFEYDGHGHEAGRYIHTSIVDDFFAEHLKGDS
;
A
#
# COMPACT_ATOMS: atom_id res chain seq x y z
N THR A 1 1.27 8.38 -0.95
CA THR A 1 -0.14 8.50 -0.50
C THR A 1 -0.28 8.01 0.94
N VAL A 2 -0.06 6.72 1.23
CA VAL A 2 -0.34 6.09 2.54
C VAL A 2 0.36 6.82 3.69
N THR A 3 1.69 6.94 3.65
CA THR A 3 2.47 7.62 4.69
C THR A 3 2.05 9.07 4.88
N THR A 4 1.80 9.80 3.78
CA THR A 4 1.33 11.20 3.84
C THR A 4 -0.01 11.27 4.57
N SER A 5 -0.97 10.40 4.22
CA SER A 5 -2.28 10.35 4.86
C SER A 5 -2.24 9.97 6.35
N ALA A 6 -1.21 9.21 6.75
CA ALA A 6 -0.98 8.86 8.14
C ALA A 6 -0.35 10.00 8.97
N MET A 7 0.49 10.83 8.32
CA MET A 7 1.30 11.85 8.99
C MET A 7 0.71 13.26 8.92
N ARG A 8 -0.28 13.50 8.04
CA ARG A 8 -0.83 14.83 7.78
C ARG A 8 -2.34 14.85 7.96
N SER A 9 -2.78 15.54 9.00
CA SER A 9 -4.21 15.67 9.34
C SER A 9 -5.01 16.50 8.32
N GLU A 10 -4.34 17.26 7.47
CA GLU A 10 -4.94 18.07 6.43
C GLU A 10 -5.40 17.25 5.21
N VAL A 11 -4.99 15.98 5.11
CA VAL A 11 -5.45 15.09 4.04
C VAL A 11 -6.93 14.74 4.27
N ARG A 12 -7.77 15.17 3.34
CA ARG A 12 -9.23 14.99 3.44
C ARG A 12 -9.72 13.68 2.83
N ALA A 13 -9.02 13.16 1.83
CA ALA A 13 -9.31 11.89 1.18
C ALA A 13 -8.06 11.33 0.51
N ALA A 14 -7.95 10.02 0.36
CA ALA A 14 -6.81 9.36 -0.25
C ALA A 14 -7.23 8.22 -1.18
N ALA A 15 -6.53 8.06 -2.29
CA ALA A 15 -6.64 6.91 -3.18
C ALA A 15 -5.24 6.36 -3.48
N ALA A 16 -5.03 5.07 -3.30
CA ALA A 16 -3.76 4.41 -3.54
C ALA A 16 -3.94 3.14 -4.38
N GLY A 17 -3.38 3.16 -5.59
CA GLY A 17 -3.36 2.00 -6.48
C GLY A 17 -2.04 1.26 -6.37
N ALA A 18 -2.09 -0.08 -6.35
CA ALA A 18 -0.94 -0.96 -6.22
C ALA A 18 0.06 -0.43 -5.19
N PRO A 19 -0.31 -0.34 -3.89
CA PRO A 19 0.51 0.29 -2.86
C PRO A 19 1.89 -0.34 -2.81
N TYR A 20 2.92 0.46 -3.06
CA TYR A 20 4.30 0.03 -3.16
C TYR A 20 5.05 0.24 -1.83
N LEU A 21 6.06 -0.59 -1.57
CA LEU A 21 6.87 -0.56 -0.36
C LEU A 21 6.03 -0.70 0.92
N CYS A 22 5.12 -1.66 0.90
CA CYS A 22 4.29 -2.07 2.03
C CYS A 22 4.62 -3.52 2.39
N GLY A 23 4.76 -3.81 3.68
CA GLY A 23 5.02 -5.17 4.14
C GLY A 23 6.34 -5.70 3.59
N TYR A 24 7.44 -4.99 3.79
CA TYR A 24 8.73 -5.35 3.19
C TYR A 24 9.14 -6.80 3.44
N MET A 25 8.98 -7.28 4.69
CA MET A 25 9.41 -8.62 5.05
C MET A 25 8.52 -9.71 4.47
N ASP A 26 7.24 -9.42 4.22
CA ASP A 26 6.35 -10.32 3.49
C ASP A 26 6.64 -10.27 1.99
N ALA A 27 6.87 -9.08 1.45
CA ALA A 27 7.14 -8.88 0.03
C ALA A 27 8.39 -9.64 -0.44
N ILE A 28 9.45 -9.68 0.36
CA ILE A 28 10.69 -10.41 -0.01
C ILE A 28 10.51 -11.93 -0.11
N GLU A 29 9.44 -12.47 0.45
CA GLU A 29 9.08 -13.90 0.34
C GLU A 29 8.13 -14.15 -0.85
N LEU A 30 7.48 -13.11 -1.38
CA LEU A 30 6.42 -13.20 -2.38
C LEU A 30 6.86 -12.80 -3.78
N THR A 31 7.89 -11.96 -3.89
CA THR A 31 8.37 -11.45 -5.18
C THR A 31 9.89 -11.35 -5.23
N ASP A 32 10.43 -11.56 -6.42
CA ASP A 32 11.85 -11.37 -6.76
C ASP A 32 12.12 -10.07 -7.52
N THR A 33 11.14 -9.15 -7.54
CA THR A 33 11.30 -7.86 -8.22
C THR A 33 12.07 -6.86 -7.36
N TYR A 34 12.80 -5.96 -8.02
CA TYR A 34 13.48 -4.87 -7.33
C TYR A 34 12.47 -3.79 -6.90
N PRO A 35 12.66 -3.15 -5.73
CA PRO A 35 13.83 -3.24 -4.85
C PRO A 35 13.74 -4.34 -3.78
N TYR A 36 12.67 -5.13 -3.70
CA TYR A 36 12.56 -6.20 -2.71
C TYR A 36 13.68 -7.23 -2.83
N GLN A 37 14.09 -7.51 -4.07
CA GLN A 37 15.20 -8.44 -4.32
C GLN A 37 16.53 -7.93 -3.75
N GLU A 38 16.77 -6.63 -3.64
CA GLU A 38 17.96 -6.07 -2.99
C GLU A 38 18.06 -6.48 -1.52
N ILE A 39 16.91 -6.55 -0.83
CA ILE A 39 16.85 -6.99 0.57
C ILE A 39 17.25 -8.46 0.66
N ASN A 40 16.73 -9.30 -0.26
CA ASN A 40 17.10 -10.71 -0.34
C ASN A 40 18.58 -10.90 -0.67
N ASP A 41 19.14 -10.10 -1.58
CA ASP A 41 20.56 -10.14 -1.92
C ASP A 41 21.43 -9.79 -0.71
N TYR A 42 21.06 -8.75 0.04
CA TYR A 42 21.74 -8.38 1.27
C TYR A 42 21.65 -9.49 2.33
N LEU A 43 20.47 -10.05 2.56
CA LEU A 43 20.26 -11.10 3.56
C LEU A 43 20.96 -12.42 3.18
N ARG A 44 21.13 -12.74 1.89
CA ARG A 44 21.94 -13.89 1.46
C ARG A 44 23.42 -13.73 1.85
N ALA A 45 23.91 -12.51 1.80
CA ALA A 45 25.28 -12.20 2.19
C ALA A 45 25.46 -12.04 3.72
N ASN A 46 24.39 -11.67 4.43
CA ASN A 46 24.41 -11.36 5.86
C ASN A 46 23.18 -11.98 6.56
N PRO A 47 23.09 -13.32 6.64
CA PRO A 47 21.90 -13.99 7.14
C PRO A 47 21.58 -13.69 8.62
N GLU A 48 22.59 -13.34 9.42
CA GLU A 48 22.45 -12.94 10.81
C GLU A 48 21.76 -11.59 11.01
N SER A 49 21.71 -10.77 9.95
CA SER A 49 21.18 -9.40 10.01
C SER A 49 19.66 -9.33 9.80
N ARG A 50 18.94 -10.45 9.68
CA ARG A 50 17.51 -10.45 9.33
C ARG A 50 16.66 -9.66 10.31
N GLU A 51 16.92 -9.78 11.60
CA GLU A 51 16.17 -9.04 12.64
C GLU A 51 16.46 -7.54 12.55
N ASP A 52 17.71 -7.15 12.37
CA ASP A 52 18.11 -5.75 12.23
C ASP A 52 17.53 -5.11 10.98
N VAL A 53 17.50 -5.84 9.87
CA VAL A 53 16.85 -5.43 8.62
C VAL A 53 15.36 -5.22 8.83
N ALA A 54 14.66 -6.19 9.44
CA ALA A 54 13.22 -6.08 9.73
C ALA A 54 12.93 -4.87 10.62
N ASN A 55 13.69 -4.69 11.70
CA ASN A 55 13.56 -3.54 12.58
C ASN A 55 13.78 -2.22 11.84
N THR A 56 14.83 -2.12 11.03
CA THR A 56 15.13 -0.91 10.26
C THR A 56 14.03 -0.60 9.27
N LEU A 57 13.59 -1.58 8.48
CA LEU A 57 12.56 -1.38 7.46
C LEU A 57 11.20 -1.02 8.07
N SER A 58 10.90 -1.46 9.28
CA SER A 58 9.65 -1.11 9.98
C SER A 58 9.45 0.40 10.15
N TYR A 59 10.53 1.19 10.21
CA TYR A 59 10.45 2.66 10.27
C TYR A 59 10.04 3.31 8.96
N PHE A 60 10.16 2.60 7.85
CA PHE A 60 9.84 3.08 6.51
C PHE A 60 8.59 2.41 5.94
N ASP A 61 8.19 1.28 6.50
CA ASP A 61 7.04 0.52 6.04
C ASP A 61 5.74 1.26 6.34
N CYS A 62 4.98 1.54 5.30
CA CYS A 62 3.74 2.30 5.46
C CYS A 62 2.67 1.54 6.26
N ILE A 63 2.76 0.21 6.39
CA ILE A 63 1.88 -0.58 7.27
C ILE A 63 2.05 -0.14 8.73
N SER A 64 3.28 0.19 9.14
CA SER A 64 3.58 0.66 10.50
C SER A 64 2.90 1.98 10.90
N PHE A 65 2.36 2.71 9.93
CA PHE A 65 1.68 4.00 10.16
C PHE A 65 0.20 3.97 9.78
N ALA A 66 -0.26 2.90 9.15
CA ALA A 66 -1.59 2.85 8.51
C ALA A 66 -2.73 3.03 9.52
N ASP A 67 -2.56 2.66 10.77
CA ASP A 67 -3.52 2.85 11.86
C ASP A 67 -3.82 4.33 12.15
N LYS A 68 -2.90 5.23 11.78
CA LYS A 68 -3.04 6.68 11.95
C LYS A 68 -3.89 7.33 10.86
N ILE A 69 -4.14 6.65 9.74
CA ILE A 69 -5.00 7.17 8.67
C ILE A 69 -6.43 7.26 9.18
N LYS A 70 -7.00 8.47 9.17
CA LYS A 70 -8.38 8.73 9.62
C LYS A 70 -9.28 9.27 8.51
N CYS A 71 -8.71 9.83 7.44
CA CYS A 71 -9.47 10.28 6.28
C CYS A 71 -10.07 9.10 5.50
N PRO A 72 -11.15 9.33 4.73
CA PRO A 72 -11.62 8.37 3.75
C PRO A 72 -10.51 7.93 2.81
N ILE A 73 -10.42 6.62 2.57
CA ILE A 73 -9.37 6.05 1.70
C ILE A 73 -9.88 4.88 0.88
N ILE A 74 -9.51 4.86 -0.39
CA ILE A 74 -9.70 3.71 -1.28
C ILE A 74 -8.35 3.13 -1.69
N ILE A 75 -8.30 1.81 -1.77
CA ILE A 75 -7.14 1.04 -2.23
C ILE A 75 -7.59 0.18 -3.41
N ASN A 76 -6.78 0.09 -4.46
CA ASN A 76 -6.99 -0.88 -5.53
C ASN A 76 -5.75 -1.72 -5.75
N ILE A 77 -5.97 -3.02 -5.97
CA ILE A 77 -4.92 -4.03 -6.21
C ILE A 77 -5.25 -4.89 -7.41
N GLY A 78 -4.22 -5.34 -8.13
CA GLY A 78 -4.32 -6.37 -9.14
C GLY A 78 -4.01 -7.73 -8.52
N LEU A 79 -4.85 -8.73 -8.76
CA LEU A 79 -4.66 -10.06 -8.14
C LEU A 79 -3.50 -10.84 -8.77
N GLN A 80 -3.01 -10.43 -9.94
CA GLN A 80 -1.84 -11.00 -10.63
C GLN A 80 -0.64 -10.05 -10.60
N ASP A 81 -0.60 -9.12 -9.63
CA ASP A 81 0.52 -8.20 -9.47
C ASP A 81 1.73 -8.94 -8.86
N ASN A 82 2.81 -9.06 -9.64
CA ASN A 82 4.05 -9.65 -9.20
C ASN A 82 5.09 -8.62 -8.73
N VAL A 83 4.77 -7.32 -8.83
CA VAL A 83 5.62 -6.22 -8.34
C VAL A 83 5.20 -5.82 -6.92
N CYS A 84 3.89 -5.60 -6.73
CA CYS A 84 3.28 -5.38 -5.41
C CYS A 84 2.31 -6.53 -5.13
N PRO A 85 2.77 -7.66 -4.57
CA PRO A 85 1.93 -8.81 -4.32
C PRO A 85 0.64 -8.44 -3.58
N PRO A 86 -0.54 -8.94 -4.02
CA PRO A 86 -1.83 -8.54 -3.43
C PRO A 86 -1.91 -8.79 -1.92
N GLU A 87 -1.16 -9.76 -1.39
CA GLU A 87 -1.06 -10.05 0.04
C GLU A 87 -0.58 -8.83 0.84
N THR A 88 0.38 -8.07 0.30
CA THR A 88 0.85 -6.83 0.94
C THR A 88 -0.21 -5.74 0.93
N GLY A 89 -1.03 -5.70 -0.11
CA GLY A 89 -2.20 -4.81 -0.22
C GLY A 89 -3.28 -5.15 0.81
N TYR A 90 -3.56 -6.42 1.03
CA TYR A 90 -4.49 -6.87 2.08
C TYR A 90 -3.97 -6.54 3.48
N SER A 91 -2.68 -6.75 3.74
CA SER A 91 -2.04 -6.42 5.01
C SER A 91 -2.14 -4.92 5.30
N LEU A 92 -1.85 -4.09 4.30
CA LEU A 92 -2.02 -2.65 4.40
C LEU A 92 -3.47 -2.27 4.69
N PHE A 93 -4.42 -2.77 3.89
CA PHE A 93 -5.85 -2.45 4.04
C PHE A 93 -6.37 -2.81 5.43
N SER A 94 -5.97 -3.96 5.95
CA SER A 94 -6.34 -4.42 7.30
C SER A 94 -5.84 -3.46 8.38
N SER A 95 -4.64 -2.91 8.20
CA SER A 95 -3.97 -2.03 9.16
C SER A 95 -4.48 -0.59 9.15
N ILE A 96 -5.20 -0.15 8.10
CA ILE A 96 -5.72 1.22 8.00
C ILE A 96 -6.74 1.51 9.09
N GLY A 97 -6.50 2.58 9.86
CA GLY A 97 -7.33 2.99 10.99
C GLY A 97 -8.60 3.77 10.61
N SER A 98 -8.79 4.15 9.36
CA SER A 98 -10.01 4.80 8.89
C SER A 98 -11.19 3.84 8.90
N LYS A 99 -12.36 4.31 9.36
CA LYS A 99 -13.63 3.59 9.25
C LYS A 99 -14.26 3.69 7.85
N GLN A 100 -13.86 4.69 7.08
CA GLN A 100 -14.29 4.93 5.70
C GLN A 100 -13.18 4.44 4.74
N LYS A 101 -13.00 3.12 4.67
CA LYS A 101 -12.02 2.50 3.79
C LYS A 101 -12.66 1.47 2.88
N LYS A 102 -12.20 1.37 1.64
CA LYS A 102 -12.67 0.40 0.66
C LYS A 102 -11.52 -0.17 -0.14
N LEU A 103 -11.55 -1.49 -0.36
CA LEU A 103 -10.63 -2.20 -1.22
C LEU A 103 -11.33 -2.59 -2.53
N PHE A 104 -10.63 -2.40 -3.64
CA PHE A 104 -11.03 -2.84 -4.96
C PHE A 104 -10.01 -3.85 -5.48
N GLU A 105 -10.50 -5.01 -5.86
CA GLU A 105 -9.72 -6.15 -6.31
C GLU A 105 -9.98 -6.37 -7.80
N TYR A 106 -8.93 -6.50 -8.58
CA TYR A 106 -9.03 -6.66 -10.02
C TYR A 106 -8.40 -7.99 -10.46
N ASP A 107 -9.24 -8.99 -10.67
CA ASP A 107 -8.83 -10.28 -11.22
C ASP A 107 -8.44 -10.12 -12.69
N GLY A 108 -7.38 -10.81 -13.10
CA GLY A 108 -6.79 -10.68 -14.43
C GLY A 108 -5.90 -9.45 -14.63
N HIS A 109 -5.71 -8.63 -13.59
CA HIS A 109 -4.88 -7.43 -13.62
C HIS A 109 -3.59 -7.59 -12.80
N GLY A 110 -2.49 -7.06 -13.33
CA GLY A 110 -1.20 -6.98 -12.67
C GLY A 110 -0.99 -5.64 -11.94
N HIS A 111 0.21 -5.09 -12.06
CA HIS A 111 0.63 -3.87 -11.36
C HIS A 111 -0.18 -2.60 -11.74
N GLU A 112 -0.89 -2.60 -12.85
CA GLU A 112 -1.79 -1.51 -13.22
C GLU A 112 -3.08 -1.48 -12.38
N ALA A 113 -3.38 -2.55 -11.63
CA ALA A 113 -4.43 -2.64 -10.62
C ALA A 113 -5.79 -2.08 -11.08
N GLY A 114 -6.22 -2.45 -12.29
CA GLY A 114 -7.48 -2.02 -12.89
C GLY A 114 -7.49 -0.56 -13.37
N ARG A 115 -6.34 0.07 -13.60
CA ARG A 115 -6.15 1.50 -13.88
C ARG A 115 -7.25 2.11 -14.76
N TYR A 116 -7.55 1.51 -15.89
CA TYR A 116 -8.52 2.09 -16.85
C TYR A 116 -9.97 2.01 -16.35
N ILE A 117 -10.29 1.00 -15.57
CA ILE A 117 -11.62 0.80 -14.99
C ILE A 117 -11.77 1.62 -13.71
N HIS A 118 -10.68 1.72 -12.93
CA HIS A 118 -10.67 2.33 -11.61
C HIS A 118 -10.65 3.86 -11.63
N THR A 119 -10.22 4.49 -12.71
CA THR A 119 -10.07 5.96 -12.79
C THR A 119 -11.38 6.69 -12.48
N SER A 120 -12.52 6.27 -13.06
CA SER A 120 -13.80 6.90 -12.77
C SER A 120 -14.24 6.76 -11.31
N ILE A 121 -13.88 5.64 -10.67
CA ILE A 121 -14.16 5.41 -9.23
C ILE A 121 -13.37 6.39 -8.37
N VAL A 122 -12.11 6.66 -8.72
CA VAL A 122 -11.27 7.64 -8.03
C VAL A 122 -11.82 9.05 -8.19
N ASP A 123 -12.26 9.42 -9.41
CA ASP A 123 -12.83 10.73 -9.69
C ASP A 123 -14.12 10.95 -8.89
N ASP A 124 -15.02 9.97 -8.87
CA ASP A 124 -16.27 10.02 -8.10
C ASP A 124 -15.99 10.11 -6.59
N PHE A 125 -15.03 9.30 -6.09
CA PHE A 125 -14.63 9.31 -4.70
C PHE A 125 -14.09 10.67 -4.26
N PHE A 126 -13.22 11.29 -5.05
CA PHE A 126 -12.73 12.63 -4.73
C PHE A 126 -13.81 13.70 -4.91
N ALA A 127 -14.70 13.56 -5.89
CA ALA A 127 -15.82 14.47 -6.05
C ALA A 127 -16.77 14.42 -4.83
N GLU A 128 -16.93 13.28 -4.19
CA GLU A 128 -17.73 13.11 -2.97
C GLU A 128 -17.07 13.78 -1.76
N HIS A 129 -15.77 13.51 -1.56
CA HIS A 129 -15.08 13.87 -0.30
C HIS A 129 -14.38 15.24 -0.33
N LEU A 130 -14.18 15.84 -1.52
CA LEU A 130 -13.51 17.14 -1.67
C LEU A 130 -14.45 18.29 -2.02
N LYS A 131 -15.75 18.04 -2.20
CA LYS A 131 -16.73 19.14 -2.29
C LYS A 131 -16.65 19.94 -1.00
N GLY A 132 -16.24 21.21 -1.11
CA GLY A 132 -16.30 22.13 0.01
C GLY A 132 -17.74 22.33 0.46
N ASP A 133 -17.94 22.51 1.74
CA ASP A 133 -19.20 23.03 2.25
C ASP A 133 -19.45 24.39 1.60
N SER A 134 -20.40 24.45 0.67
CA SER A 134 -20.85 25.69 0.01
C SER A 134 -21.80 26.42 0.93
#